data_5c8a66b8b449af6f0b421c02407feaf8
#
_entry.id   5c8a66b8b449af6f0b421c02407feaf8
#
_cell.length_a   1.000
_cell.length_b   1.000
_cell.length_c   1.000
_cell.angle_alpha   90.00
_cell.angle_beta   90.00
_cell.angle_gamma   90.00
#
_symmetry.space_group_name_H-M   'P 1'
#
loop_
_entity.id
_entity.type
_entity.pdbx_description
1 polymer ?
#
loop_
_entity_poly.entity_id
_entity_poly.type
_entity_poly.pdbx_seq_one_letter_code
_entity_poly.pdbx_strand_id
1 'polypeptide(L)'
;MTTNRAGALAVTLAIALGLLAAGCGGDDGRPASLKAEPSAGKWKPWVVSSGSAIKVPPPPRKGSQLAQADVHKLRAIVRSRTPGERRKATAVSRAPVIQPWLEDVLGFVAGRAKDPPTASRNYALVSVAMHDAAIAAWHWKYKYRRKAPHERALFDTAPDPSYPSEHAAIAGAASRVLEHLYPREPAARLERQAMRVSRSRVTAGVNYPSDVDAGLTLGHDVAEQVIDVARNDGADRKWDGHRPGPGPRYWEPPPGSAARPVSPLAGTWRTWVMESGRQFRPPPPPRFGTPGFLRQARRMIQVQKKLTPAQKHAAKFWEGGEGTSLPPGIWIQVVLERLRTKPLTTPRTTRMMSALTVAMADAGVASWDAKYAYWYPRPENGVRDAGLDKHWKPYIKTPFFPSYVSGHSTYSSAAGEVLAHFYPGDAKLWRARAREAGLSRIWGGIHYPVDNVFGDRMGTKIGRLVVKRDKHDGAEK
;
A
#
# COMPACT_ATOMS: atom_id res chain seq x y z
N MET A 1 36.06 0.70 -19.72
CA MET A 1 34.94 0.62 -20.67
C MET A 1 34.32 -0.76 -20.55
N THR A 2 33.28 -0.92 -19.76
CA THR A 2 32.39 -2.08 -19.79
C THR A 2 31.07 -1.63 -19.14
N THR A 3 30.05 -1.47 -19.97
CA THR A 3 28.69 -1.05 -19.64
C THR A 3 27.95 -2.22 -19.00
N ASN A 4 27.62 -2.11 -17.72
CA ASN A 4 26.73 -3.04 -17.03
C ASN A 4 25.28 -2.60 -17.23
N ARG A 5 24.58 -3.26 -18.16
CA ARG A 5 23.12 -3.17 -18.31
C ARG A 5 22.47 -3.96 -17.17
N ALA A 6 21.88 -3.27 -16.22
CA ALA A 6 20.96 -3.86 -15.24
C ALA A 6 19.68 -4.32 -15.97
N GLY A 7 19.56 -5.62 -16.18
CA GLY A 7 18.35 -6.25 -16.69
C GLY A 7 17.26 -6.22 -15.65
N ALA A 8 16.17 -5.50 -15.92
CA ALA A 8 14.92 -5.63 -15.17
C ALA A 8 14.31 -7.00 -15.45
N LEU A 9 14.44 -7.93 -14.50
CA LEU A 9 13.69 -9.19 -14.52
C LEU A 9 12.20 -8.88 -14.28
N ALA A 10 11.43 -8.86 -15.34
CA ALA A 10 9.99 -8.94 -15.27
C ALA A 10 9.60 -10.37 -14.85
N VAL A 11 9.34 -10.58 -13.56
CA VAL A 11 8.76 -11.83 -13.08
C VAL A 11 7.28 -11.82 -13.43
N THR A 12 6.93 -12.48 -14.54
CA THR A 12 5.54 -12.72 -14.93
C THR A 12 4.94 -13.76 -13.98
N LEU A 13 4.19 -13.29 -13.01
CA LEU A 13 3.51 -14.12 -12.03
C LEU A 13 2.20 -14.64 -12.64
N ALA A 14 2.21 -15.86 -13.17
CA ALA A 14 0.99 -16.55 -13.58
C ALA A 14 0.21 -16.99 -12.34
N ILE A 15 -0.74 -16.15 -11.90
CA ILE A 15 -1.70 -16.50 -10.86
C ILE A 15 -2.91 -17.13 -11.54
N ALA A 16 -3.04 -18.46 -11.45
CA ALA A 16 -4.25 -19.17 -11.84
C ALA A 16 -5.39 -18.78 -10.88
N LEU A 17 -6.18 -17.77 -11.27
CA LEU A 17 -7.44 -17.41 -10.62
C LEU A 17 -8.55 -18.25 -11.25
N GLY A 18 -9.05 -19.25 -10.52
CA GLY A 18 -10.31 -19.92 -10.88
C GLY A 18 -11.45 -18.91 -10.87
N LEU A 19 -11.99 -18.62 -12.05
CA LEU A 19 -13.16 -17.78 -12.26
C LEU A 19 -14.42 -18.57 -11.84
N LEU A 20 -15.10 -18.15 -10.78
CA LEU A 20 -16.51 -18.42 -10.55
C LEU A 20 -17.25 -17.09 -10.67
N ALA A 21 -18.04 -16.99 -11.74
CA ALA A 21 -18.99 -15.91 -11.95
C ALA A 21 -20.23 -16.14 -11.06
N ALA A 22 -20.62 -15.14 -10.27
CA ALA A 22 -21.96 -15.01 -9.74
C ALA A 22 -22.31 -13.53 -9.73
N GLY A 23 -23.32 -13.18 -10.52
CA GLY A 23 -23.82 -11.83 -10.69
C GLY A 23 -25.05 -11.57 -9.82
N CYS A 24 -25.53 -10.39 -9.96
CA CYS A 24 -26.86 -9.81 -9.77
C CYS A 24 -26.89 -8.63 -8.78
N GLY A 25 -26.95 -7.47 -9.34
CA GLY A 25 -27.42 -6.22 -8.79
C GLY A 25 -27.69 -5.29 -9.96
N GLY A 26 -28.85 -4.67 -10.03
CA GLY A 26 -29.33 -3.86 -11.15
C GLY A 26 -28.26 -2.94 -11.72
N ASP A 27 -27.82 -3.26 -12.92
CA ASP A 27 -26.70 -2.63 -13.56
C ASP A 27 -27.19 -1.84 -14.78
N ASP A 28 -26.79 -0.56 -14.88
CA ASP A 28 -27.05 0.30 -16.04
C ASP A 28 -26.20 -0.12 -17.27
N GLY A 29 -25.58 -1.30 -17.23
CA GLY A 29 -24.78 -1.88 -18.31
C GLY A 29 -23.39 -1.26 -18.48
N ARG A 30 -23.00 -0.25 -17.68
CA ARG A 30 -21.69 0.37 -17.74
C ARG A 30 -20.67 -0.40 -16.92
N PRO A 31 -19.41 -0.53 -17.38
CA PRO A 31 -18.33 -1.03 -16.54
C PRO A 31 -18.27 -0.28 -15.20
N ALA A 32 -17.99 -0.97 -14.10
CA ALA A 32 -17.93 -0.38 -12.77
C ALA A 32 -17.02 0.87 -12.69
N SER A 33 -15.92 0.86 -13.43
CA SER A 33 -14.98 1.99 -13.53
C SER A 33 -15.54 3.25 -14.19
N LEU A 34 -16.68 3.17 -14.89
CA LEU A 34 -17.35 4.29 -15.58
C LEU A 34 -18.61 4.77 -14.84
N LYS A 35 -18.89 4.25 -13.64
CA LYS A 35 -19.98 4.74 -12.80
C LYS A 35 -19.63 6.07 -12.16
N ALA A 36 -20.61 6.98 -12.08
CA ALA A 36 -20.46 8.23 -11.35
C ALA A 36 -20.51 7.99 -9.84
N GLU A 37 -19.72 8.75 -9.08
CA GLU A 37 -19.70 8.72 -7.61
C GLU A 37 -19.95 10.13 -7.01
N PRO A 38 -21.15 10.71 -7.20
CA PRO A 38 -21.42 12.10 -6.82
C PRO A 38 -21.19 12.42 -5.36
N SER A 39 -21.31 11.43 -4.49
CA SER A 39 -21.09 11.55 -3.05
C SER A 39 -19.61 11.51 -2.64
N ALA A 40 -18.69 11.09 -3.52
CA ALA A 40 -17.30 10.85 -3.14
C ALA A 40 -16.59 12.07 -2.53
N GLY A 41 -16.93 13.28 -2.98
CA GLY A 41 -16.41 14.52 -2.40
C GLY A 41 -16.90 14.84 -0.98
N LYS A 42 -17.82 14.03 -0.43
CA LYS A 42 -18.34 14.13 0.94
C LYS A 42 -17.80 13.03 1.86
N TRP A 43 -17.05 12.06 1.31
CA TRP A 43 -16.46 11.00 2.13
C TRP A 43 -15.40 11.58 3.06
N LYS A 44 -15.20 10.92 4.20
CA LYS A 44 -14.25 11.38 5.22
C LYS A 44 -12.81 11.06 4.80
N PRO A 45 -11.96 12.07 4.53
CA PRO A 45 -10.55 11.85 4.20
C PRO A 45 -9.76 11.34 5.41
N TRP A 46 -8.47 11.03 5.21
CA TRP A 46 -7.57 10.58 6.28
C TRP A 46 -6.87 11.74 6.98
N VAL A 47 -6.40 12.73 6.23
CA VAL A 47 -5.55 13.83 6.71
C VAL A 47 -6.25 15.17 6.58
N VAL A 48 -6.70 15.53 5.38
CA VAL A 48 -7.43 16.79 5.21
C VAL A 48 -8.76 16.73 5.96
N SER A 49 -9.21 17.85 6.51
CA SER A 49 -10.41 17.87 7.35
C SER A 49 -11.70 17.55 6.59
N SER A 50 -11.75 17.88 5.30
CA SER A 50 -12.87 17.59 4.40
C SER A 50 -12.48 17.79 2.94
N GLY A 51 -13.30 17.35 1.98
CA GLY A 51 -13.10 17.64 0.55
C GLY A 51 -13.08 19.13 0.19
N SER A 52 -13.64 20.00 1.04
CA SER A 52 -13.65 21.46 0.85
C SER A 52 -12.52 22.19 1.58
N ALA A 53 -11.68 21.50 2.33
CA ALA A 53 -10.65 22.11 3.17
C ALA A 53 -9.64 22.94 2.34
N ILE A 54 -9.23 22.42 1.21
CA ILE A 54 -8.33 23.09 0.29
C ILE A 54 -9.18 23.77 -0.79
N LYS A 55 -8.98 25.08 -0.95
CA LYS A 55 -9.76 25.88 -1.91
C LYS A 55 -9.22 25.74 -3.32
N VAL A 56 -10.12 25.54 -4.26
CA VAL A 56 -9.83 25.56 -5.70
C VAL A 56 -10.55 26.76 -6.31
N PRO A 57 -9.85 27.64 -7.04
CA PRO A 57 -10.50 28.73 -7.75
C PRO A 57 -11.58 28.22 -8.71
N PRO A 58 -12.63 29.01 -9.02
CA PRO A 58 -13.61 28.60 -10.00
C PRO A 58 -12.99 28.41 -11.39
N PRO A 59 -13.55 27.48 -12.20
CA PRO A 59 -13.11 27.32 -13.59
C PRO A 59 -13.37 28.58 -14.42
N PRO A 60 -12.69 28.75 -15.56
CA PRO A 60 -12.95 29.87 -16.47
C PRO A 60 -14.44 30.00 -16.82
N ARG A 61 -15.00 31.18 -16.68
CA ARG A 61 -16.42 31.46 -16.95
C ARG A 61 -16.76 31.14 -18.40
N LYS A 62 -17.86 30.48 -18.66
CA LYS A 62 -18.34 30.22 -20.04
C LYS A 62 -18.39 31.50 -20.84
N GLY A 63 -17.83 31.50 -22.05
CA GLY A 63 -17.75 32.66 -22.93
C GLY A 63 -16.59 33.64 -22.65
N SER A 64 -15.87 33.51 -21.53
CA SER A 64 -14.69 34.35 -21.26
C SER A 64 -13.52 34.04 -22.21
N GLN A 65 -12.59 34.97 -22.35
CA GLN A 65 -11.35 34.77 -23.13
C GLN A 65 -10.57 33.55 -22.64
N LEU A 66 -10.47 33.33 -21.32
CA LEU A 66 -9.82 32.19 -20.74
C LEU A 66 -10.50 30.85 -21.13
N ALA A 67 -11.83 30.81 -21.13
CA ALA A 67 -12.57 29.63 -21.56
C ALA A 67 -12.40 29.35 -23.06
N GLN A 68 -12.35 30.40 -23.88
CA GLN A 68 -12.09 30.29 -25.31
C GLN A 68 -10.66 29.81 -25.57
N ALA A 69 -9.67 30.33 -24.85
CA ALA A 69 -8.29 29.88 -24.93
C ALA A 69 -8.12 28.41 -24.54
N ASP A 70 -8.84 27.95 -23.50
CA ASP A 70 -8.88 26.51 -23.07
C ASP A 70 -9.38 25.60 -24.20
N VAL A 71 -10.51 25.98 -24.83
CA VAL A 71 -11.08 25.22 -25.95
C VAL A 71 -10.13 25.23 -27.15
N HIS A 72 -9.52 26.37 -27.47
CA HIS A 72 -8.57 26.49 -28.58
C HIS A 72 -7.34 25.61 -28.36
N LYS A 73 -6.72 25.66 -27.18
CA LYS A 73 -5.57 24.83 -26.80
C LYS A 73 -5.92 23.34 -26.90
N LEU A 74 -7.07 22.93 -26.32
CA LEU A 74 -7.54 21.56 -26.40
C LEU A 74 -7.68 21.09 -27.84
N ARG A 75 -8.37 21.88 -28.68
CA ARG A 75 -8.57 21.53 -30.10
C ARG A 75 -7.25 21.44 -30.87
N ALA A 76 -6.30 22.33 -30.62
CA ALA A 76 -4.98 22.25 -31.22
C ALA A 76 -4.27 20.92 -30.86
N ILE A 77 -4.23 20.56 -29.56
CA ILE A 77 -3.62 19.31 -29.07
C ILE A 77 -4.30 18.08 -29.69
N VAL A 78 -5.63 18.05 -29.69
CA VAL A 78 -6.41 16.90 -30.19
C VAL A 78 -6.25 16.72 -31.70
N ARG A 79 -6.11 17.81 -32.46
CA ARG A 79 -5.89 17.76 -33.93
C ARG A 79 -4.49 17.31 -34.30
N SER A 80 -3.47 17.76 -33.56
CA SER A 80 -2.05 17.48 -33.85
C SER A 80 -1.53 16.17 -33.25
N ARG A 81 -2.32 15.49 -32.38
CA ARG A 81 -1.87 14.27 -31.69
C ARG A 81 -1.51 13.14 -32.67
N THR A 82 -0.32 12.62 -32.51
CA THR A 82 0.20 11.50 -33.30
C THR A 82 -0.45 10.17 -32.90
N PRO A 83 -0.37 9.11 -33.74
CA PRO A 83 -0.80 7.77 -33.35
C PRO A 83 -0.11 7.24 -32.09
N GLY A 84 1.17 7.60 -31.87
CA GLY A 84 1.94 7.27 -30.66
C GLY A 84 1.36 7.92 -29.39
N GLU A 85 1.03 9.21 -29.44
CA GLU A 85 0.40 9.94 -28.34
C GLU A 85 -1.00 9.42 -28.04
N ARG A 86 -1.78 9.06 -29.06
CA ARG A 86 -3.10 8.41 -28.88
C ARG A 86 -2.98 7.10 -28.10
N ARG A 87 -2.06 6.21 -28.52
CA ARG A 87 -1.83 4.95 -27.82
C ARG A 87 -1.39 5.18 -26.37
N LYS A 88 -0.45 6.09 -26.12
CA LYS A 88 0.02 6.43 -24.76
C LYS A 88 -1.09 7.00 -23.89
N ALA A 89 -1.87 7.96 -24.38
CA ALA A 89 -2.98 8.56 -23.65
C ALA A 89 -4.07 7.52 -23.31
N THR A 90 -4.39 6.63 -24.23
CA THR A 90 -5.33 5.53 -24.00
C THR A 90 -4.80 4.54 -22.95
N ALA A 91 -3.54 4.14 -23.03
CA ALA A 91 -2.92 3.20 -22.08
C ALA A 91 -2.92 3.76 -20.66
N VAL A 92 -2.50 5.02 -20.48
CA VAL A 92 -2.50 5.70 -19.16
C VAL A 92 -3.91 5.80 -18.58
N SER A 93 -4.91 6.06 -19.41
CA SER A 93 -6.28 6.26 -18.94
C SER A 93 -7.06 4.95 -18.68
N ARG A 94 -6.61 3.83 -19.23
CA ARG A 94 -7.19 2.50 -18.97
C ARG A 94 -6.60 1.81 -17.73
N ALA A 95 -5.40 2.19 -17.34
CA ALA A 95 -4.79 1.69 -16.11
C ALA A 95 -5.47 2.33 -14.87
N PRO A 96 -5.55 1.62 -13.74
CA PRO A 96 -5.95 2.26 -12.49
C PRO A 96 -5.07 3.48 -12.21
N VAL A 97 -5.69 4.63 -11.94
CA VAL A 97 -4.98 5.93 -11.78
C VAL A 97 -3.87 5.90 -10.73
N ILE A 98 -3.99 5.04 -9.72
CA ILE A 98 -3.01 4.85 -8.65
C ILE A 98 -1.81 3.97 -9.07
N GLN A 99 -1.95 3.19 -10.15
CA GLN A 99 -0.97 2.14 -10.50
C GLN A 99 0.45 2.69 -10.71
N PRO A 100 0.69 3.73 -11.52
CA PRO A 100 2.06 4.20 -11.78
C PRO A 100 2.77 4.70 -10.52
N TRP A 101 2.02 5.24 -9.57
CA TRP A 101 2.55 5.75 -8.29
C TRP A 101 2.86 4.64 -7.29
N LEU A 102 2.03 3.60 -7.31
CA LEU A 102 2.30 2.41 -6.49
C LEU A 102 3.46 1.60 -7.06
N GLU A 103 3.61 1.49 -8.38
CA GLU A 103 4.76 0.87 -9.02
C GLU A 103 6.06 1.63 -8.68
N ASP A 104 6.04 2.97 -8.67
CA ASP A 104 7.18 3.77 -8.24
C ASP A 104 7.55 3.50 -6.78
N VAL A 105 6.61 3.59 -5.85
CA VAL A 105 6.92 3.38 -4.43
C VAL A 105 7.33 1.93 -4.14
N LEU A 106 6.76 0.93 -4.83
CA LEU A 106 7.21 -0.47 -4.75
C LEU A 106 8.67 -0.60 -5.21
N GLY A 107 9.03 0.05 -6.33
CA GLY A 107 10.38 0.07 -6.85
C GLY A 107 11.37 0.80 -5.91
N PHE A 108 10.96 1.93 -5.31
CA PHE A 108 11.81 2.64 -4.35
C PHE A 108 12.00 1.86 -3.06
N VAL A 109 10.98 1.18 -2.57
CA VAL A 109 11.09 0.28 -1.42
C VAL A 109 12.07 -0.86 -1.73
N ALA A 110 11.93 -1.52 -2.87
CA ALA A 110 12.84 -2.59 -3.28
C ALA A 110 14.29 -2.13 -3.37
N GLY A 111 14.52 -0.91 -3.86
CA GLY A 111 15.87 -0.36 -4.00
C GLY A 111 16.47 0.24 -2.70
N ARG A 112 15.65 0.67 -1.74
CA ARG A 112 16.12 1.55 -0.65
C ARG A 112 15.56 1.28 0.73
N ALA A 113 14.31 0.84 0.86
CA ALA A 113 13.74 0.53 2.17
C ALA A 113 14.29 -0.81 2.66
N LYS A 114 14.84 -0.80 3.87
CA LYS A 114 15.48 -1.97 4.46
C LYS A 114 14.60 -2.73 5.43
N ASP A 115 13.40 -2.24 5.72
CA ASP A 115 12.53 -2.81 6.74
C ASP A 115 11.03 -2.68 6.43
N PRO A 116 10.21 -3.65 6.89
CA PRO A 116 8.79 -3.67 6.63
C PRO A 116 7.98 -2.52 7.24
N PRO A 117 8.27 -1.98 8.44
CA PRO A 117 7.57 -0.80 8.97
C PRO A 117 7.75 0.44 8.11
N THR A 118 8.98 0.77 7.71
CA THR A 118 9.25 1.90 6.82
C THR A 118 8.52 1.74 5.49
N ALA A 119 8.53 0.53 4.92
CA ALA A 119 7.82 0.25 3.68
C ALA A 119 6.30 0.47 3.84
N SER A 120 5.67 -0.13 4.86
CA SER A 120 4.22 0.01 5.08
C SER A 120 3.81 1.46 5.37
N ARG A 121 4.62 2.22 6.12
CA ARG A 121 4.45 3.65 6.34
C ARG A 121 4.46 4.43 5.02
N ASN A 122 5.46 4.20 4.18
CA ASN A 122 5.59 4.90 2.90
C ASN A 122 4.43 4.58 1.95
N TYR A 123 4.00 3.32 1.89
CA TYR A 123 2.81 2.91 1.14
C TYR A 123 1.55 3.61 1.63
N ALA A 124 1.37 3.74 2.94
CA ALA A 124 0.21 4.41 3.52
C ALA A 124 0.20 5.90 3.19
N LEU A 125 1.33 6.61 3.38
CA LEU A 125 1.43 8.05 3.09
C LEU A 125 1.10 8.38 1.63
N VAL A 126 1.65 7.62 0.66
CA VAL A 126 1.36 7.81 -0.76
C VAL A 126 -0.11 7.52 -1.08
N SER A 127 -0.67 6.43 -0.53
CA SER A 127 -2.05 6.04 -0.80
C SER A 127 -3.07 6.98 -0.16
N VAL A 128 -2.78 7.47 1.03
CA VAL A 128 -3.59 8.49 1.73
C VAL A 128 -3.60 9.79 0.95
N ALA A 129 -2.45 10.27 0.50
CA ALA A 129 -2.38 11.50 -0.31
C ALA A 129 -3.20 11.37 -1.60
N MET A 130 -3.11 10.24 -2.30
CA MET A 130 -3.92 9.98 -3.49
C MET A 130 -5.42 9.96 -3.19
N HIS A 131 -5.83 9.36 -2.07
CA HIS A 131 -7.23 9.29 -1.68
C HIS A 131 -7.80 10.65 -1.28
N ASP A 132 -7.09 11.39 -0.44
CA ASP A 132 -7.53 12.71 0.03
C ASP A 132 -7.60 13.71 -1.13
N ALA A 133 -6.64 13.65 -2.08
CA ALA A 133 -6.69 14.44 -3.30
C ALA A 133 -7.88 14.06 -4.21
N ALA A 134 -8.22 12.78 -4.29
CA ALA A 134 -9.41 12.33 -5.02
C ALA A 134 -10.68 12.90 -4.38
N ILE A 135 -10.86 12.79 -3.06
CA ILE A 135 -12.00 13.34 -2.33
C ILE A 135 -12.12 14.86 -2.58
N ALA A 136 -11.03 15.60 -2.43
CA ALA A 136 -11.01 17.04 -2.64
C ALA A 136 -11.38 17.41 -4.09
N ALA A 137 -10.82 16.71 -5.08
CA ALA A 137 -11.16 16.93 -6.48
C ALA A 137 -12.65 16.65 -6.74
N TRP A 138 -13.21 15.57 -6.20
CA TRP A 138 -14.62 15.22 -6.36
C TRP A 138 -15.58 16.20 -5.67
N HIS A 139 -15.18 16.78 -4.52
CA HIS A 139 -15.93 17.87 -3.91
C HIS A 139 -16.09 19.05 -4.87
N TRP A 140 -15.00 19.53 -5.46
CA TRP A 140 -15.01 20.68 -6.34
C TRP A 140 -15.64 20.39 -7.70
N LYS A 141 -15.49 19.17 -8.22
CA LYS A 141 -16.20 18.72 -9.43
C LYS A 141 -17.69 18.95 -9.32
N TYR A 142 -18.31 18.45 -8.26
CA TYR A 142 -19.76 18.55 -8.06
C TYR A 142 -20.22 19.90 -7.55
N LYS A 143 -19.33 20.73 -7.02
CA LYS A 143 -19.61 22.13 -6.73
C LYS A 143 -19.65 22.99 -7.99
N TYR A 144 -18.67 22.86 -8.87
CA TYR A 144 -18.56 23.69 -10.07
C TYR A 144 -19.31 23.13 -11.28
N ARG A 145 -19.49 21.83 -11.36
CA ARG A 145 -20.25 21.12 -12.40
C ARG A 145 -19.82 21.48 -13.82
N ARG A 146 -18.52 21.74 -14.06
CA ARG A 146 -17.99 22.02 -15.40
C ARG A 146 -18.17 20.79 -16.28
N LYS A 147 -18.88 20.94 -17.41
CA LYS A 147 -19.08 19.87 -18.38
C LYS A 147 -17.75 19.49 -19.03
N ALA A 148 -17.48 18.19 -19.11
CA ALA A 148 -16.30 17.67 -19.81
C ALA A 148 -16.35 18.00 -21.31
N PRO A 149 -15.20 18.25 -21.95
CA PRO A 149 -15.17 18.67 -23.35
C PRO A 149 -15.61 17.58 -24.34
N HIS A 150 -15.25 16.32 -24.11
CA HIS A 150 -15.43 15.20 -25.04
C HIS A 150 -15.01 15.52 -26.49
N GLU A 151 -13.99 16.37 -26.66
CA GLU A 151 -13.51 16.82 -27.97
C GLU A 151 -12.71 15.67 -28.62
N ARG A 152 -13.34 14.96 -29.58
CA ARG A 152 -12.76 13.78 -30.23
C ARG A 152 -12.14 12.79 -29.24
N ALA A 153 -12.87 12.50 -28.17
CA ALA A 153 -12.41 11.67 -27.06
C ALA A 153 -11.92 10.29 -27.53
N LEU A 154 -10.83 9.80 -26.93
CA LEU A 154 -10.25 8.51 -27.28
C LEU A 154 -10.95 7.32 -26.61
N PHE A 155 -11.77 7.59 -25.60
CA PHE A 155 -12.50 6.58 -24.81
C PHE A 155 -13.63 7.27 -24.04
N ASP A 156 -14.58 6.46 -23.60
CA ASP A 156 -15.68 6.92 -22.76
C ASP A 156 -15.18 7.16 -21.32
N THR A 157 -15.76 8.17 -20.69
CA THR A 157 -15.54 8.49 -19.27
C THR A 157 -16.85 8.40 -18.51
N ALA A 158 -16.77 8.26 -17.19
CA ALA A 158 -17.93 8.47 -16.34
C ALA A 158 -18.52 9.86 -16.62
N PRO A 159 -19.85 10.05 -16.48
CA PRO A 159 -20.52 11.31 -16.75
C PRO A 159 -20.30 12.35 -15.64
N ASP A 160 -19.06 12.46 -15.17
CA ASP A 160 -18.66 13.35 -14.10
C ASP A 160 -18.21 14.72 -14.65
N PRO A 161 -18.36 15.79 -13.86
CA PRO A 161 -17.76 17.09 -14.20
C PRO A 161 -16.23 16.99 -14.35
N SER A 162 -15.66 17.82 -15.22
CA SER A 162 -14.21 17.71 -15.55
C SER A 162 -13.29 18.47 -14.59
N TYR A 163 -13.78 19.50 -13.91
CA TYR A 163 -12.97 20.46 -13.17
C TYR A 163 -13.10 20.33 -11.64
N PRO A 164 -12.00 20.26 -10.90
CA PRO A 164 -10.63 20.00 -11.35
C PRO A 164 -10.44 18.54 -11.78
N SER A 165 -9.36 18.25 -12.54
CA SER A 165 -9.06 16.87 -12.93
C SER A 165 -8.61 16.04 -11.73
N GLU A 166 -9.35 14.96 -11.38
CA GLU A 166 -8.96 14.06 -10.30
C GLU A 166 -7.68 13.28 -10.62
N HIS A 167 -7.44 12.93 -11.88
CA HIS A 167 -6.20 12.26 -12.28
C HIS A 167 -4.98 13.17 -12.04
N ALA A 168 -5.12 14.46 -12.32
CA ALA A 168 -4.06 15.43 -12.05
C ALA A 168 -3.88 15.66 -10.54
N ALA A 169 -4.97 15.72 -9.75
CA ALA A 169 -4.88 15.86 -8.31
C ALA A 169 -4.18 14.65 -7.66
N ILE A 170 -4.55 13.44 -8.05
CA ILE A 170 -3.89 12.21 -7.60
C ILE A 170 -2.40 12.21 -8.00
N ALA A 171 -2.09 12.63 -9.23
CA ALA A 171 -0.71 12.68 -9.72
C ALA A 171 0.14 13.71 -8.96
N GLY A 172 -0.38 14.90 -8.74
CA GLY A 172 0.29 15.94 -7.97
C GLY A 172 0.54 15.53 -6.53
N ALA A 173 -0.46 14.92 -5.88
CA ALA A 173 -0.32 14.44 -4.51
C ALA A 173 0.71 13.32 -4.37
N ALA A 174 0.65 12.32 -5.25
CA ALA A 174 1.57 11.19 -5.20
C ALA A 174 3.01 11.60 -5.49
N SER A 175 3.25 12.39 -6.55
CA SER A 175 4.60 12.84 -6.90
C SER A 175 5.26 13.62 -5.78
N ARG A 176 4.53 14.54 -5.16
CA ARG A 176 5.06 15.41 -4.10
C ARG A 176 5.38 14.63 -2.81
N VAL A 177 4.52 13.68 -2.42
CA VAL A 177 4.82 12.79 -1.26
C VAL A 177 6.01 11.88 -1.57
N LEU A 178 6.12 11.34 -2.78
CA LEU A 178 7.27 10.51 -3.18
C LEU A 178 8.58 11.30 -3.18
N GLU A 179 8.59 12.56 -3.62
CA GLU A 179 9.76 13.45 -3.53
C GLU A 179 10.21 13.64 -2.08
N HIS A 180 9.28 13.86 -1.16
CA HIS A 180 9.58 13.97 0.27
C HIS A 180 10.17 12.68 0.85
N LEU A 181 9.55 11.53 0.55
CA LEU A 181 9.98 10.23 1.09
C LEU A 181 11.30 9.72 0.49
N TYR A 182 11.61 10.13 -0.74
CA TYR A 182 12.76 9.67 -1.50
C TYR A 182 13.57 10.83 -2.10
N PRO A 183 14.16 11.71 -1.27
CA PRO A 183 14.80 12.95 -1.74
C PRO A 183 16.05 12.73 -2.60
N ARG A 184 16.56 11.49 -2.68
CA ARG A 184 17.65 11.12 -3.60
C ARG A 184 17.18 10.80 -5.02
N GLU A 185 15.86 10.66 -5.24
CA GLU A 185 15.32 10.56 -6.60
C GLU A 185 15.31 11.95 -7.23
N PRO A 186 15.57 12.05 -8.55
CA PRO A 186 15.44 13.34 -9.21
C PRO A 186 13.97 13.82 -9.14
N ALA A 187 13.71 14.86 -8.35
CA ALA A 187 12.38 15.46 -8.21
C ALA A 187 11.75 15.73 -9.59
N ALA A 188 12.54 16.27 -10.53
CA ALA A 188 12.13 16.49 -11.90
C ALA A 188 11.63 15.23 -12.64
N ARG A 189 12.00 13.99 -12.20
CA ARG A 189 11.46 12.76 -12.79
C ARG A 189 10.00 12.54 -12.38
N LEU A 190 9.72 12.67 -11.08
CA LEU A 190 8.37 12.49 -10.52
C LEU A 190 7.42 13.60 -11.01
N GLU A 191 7.89 14.83 -11.03
CA GLU A 191 7.15 15.97 -11.57
C GLU A 191 6.83 15.78 -13.06
N ARG A 192 7.83 15.42 -13.90
CA ARG A 192 7.58 15.11 -15.31
C ARG A 192 6.59 13.95 -15.48
N GLN A 193 6.59 12.96 -14.60
CA GLN A 193 5.62 11.87 -14.63
C GLN A 193 4.21 12.39 -14.30
N ALA A 194 4.06 13.21 -13.26
CA ALA A 194 2.79 13.85 -12.91
C ALA A 194 2.23 14.67 -14.08
N MET A 195 3.08 15.47 -14.71
CA MET A 195 2.71 16.25 -15.90
C MET A 195 2.31 15.35 -17.07
N ARG A 196 3.02 14.24 -17.33
CA ARG A 196 2.65 13.29 -18.41
C ARG A 196 1.31 12.63 -18.18
N VAL A 197 1.07 12.12 -16.95
CA VAL A 197 -0.21 11.49 -16.57
C VAL A 197 -1.34 12.50 -16.72
N SER A 198 -1.15 13.71 -16.20
CA SER A 198 -2.16 14.76 -16.22
C SER A 198 -2.46 15.25 -17.65
N ARG A 199 -1.45 15.56 -18.45
CA ARG A 199 -1.61 15.98 -19.85
C ARG A 199 -2.20 14.90 -20.74
N SER A 200 -2.05 13.63 -20.40
CA SER A 200 -2.69 12.54 -21.15
C SER A 200 -4.22 12.70 -21.22
N ARG A 201 -4.84 13.33 -20.21
CA ARG A 201 -6.27 13.62 -20.16
C ARG A 201 -6.68 14.69 -21.18
N VAL A 202 -5.84 15.70 -21.39
CA VAL A 202 -6.05 16.72 -22.44
C VAL A 202 -5.84 16.09 -23.81
N THR A 203 -4.76 15.33 -24.00
CA THR A 203 -4.48 14.58 -25.23
C THR A 203 -5.62 13.61 -25.57
N ALA A 204 -6.25 13.00 -24.55
CA ALA A 204 -7.40 12.15 -24.75
C ALA A 204 -8.69 12.91 -25.12
N GLY A 205 -8.75 14.22 -24.97
CA GLY A 205 -9.93 15.03 -25.29
C GLY A 205 -11.01 15.03 -24.21
N VAL A 206 -10.67 14.66 -22.97
CA VAL A 206 -11.63 14.46 -21.86
C VAL A 206 -11.49 15.48 -20.72
N ASN A 207 -10.43 16.30 -20.72
CA ASN A 207 -10.25 17.42 -19.81
C ASN A 207 -9.71 18.65 -20.56
N TYR A 208 -10.03 19.85 -20.07
CA TYR A 208 -9.39 21.08 -20.50
C TYR A 208 -8.01 21.25 -19.85
N PRO A 209 -7.08 22.02 -20.44
CA PRO A 209 -5.81 22.35 -19.79
C PRO A 209 -5.99 22.91 -18.37
N SER A 210 -6.91 23.86 -18.18
CA SER A 210 -7.16 24.44 -16.85
C SER A 210 -7.73 23.45 -15.82
N ASP A 211 -8.43 22.38 -16.24
CA ASP A 211 -8.85 21.31 -15.33
C ASP A 211 -7.63 20.59 -14.75
N VAL A 212 -6.63 20.36 -15.59
CA VAL A 212 -5.38 19.67 -15.23
C VAL A 212 -4.52 20.54 -14.32
N ASP A 213 -4.33 21.80 -14.66
CA ASP A 213 -3.53 22.72 -13.85
C ASP A 213 -4.12 22.90 -12.44
N ALA A 214 -5.45 23.08 -12.34
CA ALA A 214 -6.15 23.15 -11.05
C ALA A 214 -6.06 21.85 -10.26
N GLY A 215 -6.10 20.69 -10.95
CA GLY A 215 -5.94 19.39 -10.32
C GLY A 215 -4.53 19.21 -9.72
N LEU A 216 -3.48 19.52 -10.49
CA LEU A 216 -2.09 19.42 -10.01
C LEU A 216 -1.87 20.28 -8.77
N THR A 217 -2.28 21.55 -8.82
CA THR A 217 -2.18 22.46 -7.67
C THR A 217 -2.89 21.89 -6.44
N LEU A 218 -4.15 21.45 -6.59
CA LEU A 218 -4.91 20.82 -5.51
C LEU A 218 -4.17 19.61 -4.93
N GLY A 219 -3.60 18.77 -5.79
CA GLY A 219 -2.83 17.59 -5.37
C GLY A 219 -1.60 17.96 -4.55
N HIS A 220 -0.85 18.98 -4.98
CA HIS A 220 0.31 19.47 -4.23
C HIS A 220 -0.09 20.00 -2.85
N ASP A 221 -1.18 20.77 -2.76
CA ASP A 221 -1.65 21.33 -1.48
C ASP A 221 -2.12 20.22 -0.51
N VAL A 222 -2.76 19.17 -1.02
CA VAL A 222 -3.09 17.96 -0.22
C VAL A 222 -1.81 17.28 0.26
N ALA A 223 -0.82 17.15 -0.61
CA ALA A 223 0.45 16.48 -0.28
C ALA A 223 1.18 17.16 0.87
N GLU A 224 1.20 18.51 0.94
CA GLU A 224 1.87 19.21 2.04
C GLU A 224 1.27 18.84 3.41
N GLN A 225 -0.06 18.67 3.52
CA GLN A 225 -0.68 18.23 4.76
C GLN A 225 -0.28 16.78 5.13
N VAL A 226 -0.16 15.89 4.14
CA VAL A 226 0.31 14.51 4.37
C VAL A 226 1.80 14.47 4.73
N ILE A 227 2.61 15.33 4.12
CA ILE A 227 4.03 15.48 4.44
C ILE A 227 4.20 15.99 5.88
N ASP A 228 3.34 16.88 6.34
CA ASP A 228 3.37 17.35 7.74
C ASP A 228 3.05 16.21 8.73
N VAL A 229 2.14 15.30 8.37
CA VAL A 229 1.93 14.07 9.16
C VAL A 229 3.20 13.22 9.16
N ALA A 230 3.86 13.04 8.00
CA ALA A 230 5.08 12.25 7.91
C ALA A 230 6.25 12.83 8.72
N ARG A 231 6.38 14.16 8.78
CA ARG A 231 7.40 14.85 9.60
C ARG A 231 7.20 14.67 11.10
N ASN A 232 5.95 14.45 11.53
CA ASN A 232 5.54 14.41 12.92
C ASN A 232 5.11 13.02 13.42
N ASP A 233 5.33 11.95 12.66
CA ASP A 233 4.92 10.60 13.02
C ASP A 233 5.95 9.83 13.89
N GLY A 234 7.11 10.40 14.10
CA GLY A 234 8.17 9.84 14.94
C GLY A 234 9.08 8.84 14.26
N ALA A 235 9.00 8.70 12.92
CA ALA A 235 9.87 7.79 12.17
C ALA A 235 11.34 8.23 12.14
N ASP A 236 11.60 9.53 12.30
CA ASP A 236 12.96 10.10 12.28
C ASP A 236 13.69 10.01 13.64
N ARG A 237 13.01 9.53 14.69
CA ARG A 237 13.63 9.37 16.00
C ARG A 237 14.77 8.37 15.97
N LYS A 238 15.89 8.72 16.62
CA LYS A 238 17.04 7.84 16.72
C LYS A 238 16.92 6.92 17.92
N TRP A 239 17.22 5.64 17.73
CA TRP A 239 17.31 4.67 18.81
C TRP A 239 18.60 4.85 19.60
N ASP A 240 18.50 4.82 20.92
CA ASP A 240 19.59 5.02 21.88
C ASP A 240 20.55 3.82 22.01
N GLY A 241 20.20 2.69 21.42
CA GLY A 241 20.98 1.46 21.46
C GLY A 241 20.64 0.54 22.64
N HIS A 242 19.68 0.91 23.50
CA HIS A 242 19.33 0.10 24.67
C HIS A 242 18.76 -1.26 24.26
N ARG A 243 19.38 -2.34 24.78
CA ARG A 243 18.99 -3.74 24.56
C ARG A 243 18.84 -4.44 25.91
N PRO A 244 17.94 -5.45 26.00
CA PRO A 244 18.00 -6.36 27.15
C PRO A 244 19.36 -7.05 27.18
N GLY A 245 19.75 -7.52 28.37
CA GLY A 245 21.03 -8.22 28.55
C GLY A 245 21.20 -9.42 27.60
N PRO A 246 22.44 -9.88 27.40
CA PRO A 246 22.73 -11.02 26.53
C PRO A 246 22.11 -12.31 27.05
N GLY A 247 21.94 -13.28 26.16
CA GLY A 247 21.54 -14.65 26.52
C GLY A 247 20.38 -15.20 25.71
N PRO A 248 20.16 -16.51 25.78
CA PRO A 248 19.30 -17.26 24.87
C PRO A 248 17.81 -16.94 24.99
N ARG A 249 17.43 -16.20 26.03
CA ARG A 249 16.04 -15.73 26.23
C ARG A 249 15.66 -14.54 25.35
N TYR A 250 16.66 -13.84 24.83
CA TYR A 250 16.47 -12.64 24.03
C TYR A 250 16.98 -12.84 22.61
N TRP A 251 16.45 -12.03 21.70
CA TRP A 251 16.91 -12.02 20.32
C TRP A 251 18.37 -11.56 20.24
N GLU A 252 19.16 -12.36 19.57
CA GLU A 252 20.50 -12.04 19.13
C GLU A 252 20.57 -12.14 17.60
N PRO A 253 21.46 -11.39 16.94
CA PRO A 253 21.73 -11.60 15.53
C PRO A 253 22.14 -13.04 15.25
N PRO A 254 21.91 -13.57 14.04
CA PRO A 254 22.41 -14.90 13.67
C PRO A 254 23.91 -15.02 13.94
N PRO A 255 24.40 -16.19 14.32
CA PRO A 255 25.84 -16.41 14.58
C PRO A 255 26.73 -15.93 13.44
N GLY A 256 27.80 -15.24 13.78
CA GLY A 256 28.73 -14.64 12.82
C GLY A 256 28.24 -13.33 12.18
N SER A 257 27.09 -12.80 12.59
CA SER A 257 26.55 -11.53 12.09
C SER A 257 26.70 -10.41 13.12
N ALA A 258 27.22 -9.27 12.69
CA ALA A 258 27.23 -8.01 13.46
C ALA A 258 25.97 -7.15 13.20
N ALA A 259 24.88 -7.75 12.71
CA ALA A 259 23.69 -7.02 12.33
C ALA A 259 23.03 -6.29 13.52
N ARG A 260 22.66 -5.05 13.31
CA ARG A 260 21.89 -4.27 14.28
C ARG A 260 20.40 -4.62 14.19
N PRO A 261 19.64 -4.46 15.30
CA PRO A 261 18.20 -4.61 15.28
C PRO A 261 17.57 -3.62 14.29
N VAL A 262 16.60 -4.10 13.50
CA VAL A 262 15.93 -3.30 12.47
C VAL A 262 14.78 -2.52 13.05
N SER A 263 14.83 -1.19 12.94
CA SER A 263 13.76 -0.23 13.32
C SER A 263 13.18 -0.39 14.74
N PRO A 264 14.01 -0.40 15.81
CA PRO A 264 13.54 -0.67 17.17
C PRO A 264 12.45 0.28 17.67
N LEU A 265 12.41 1.51 17.17
CA LEU A 265 11.42 2.52 17.57
C LEU A 265 10.14 2.49 16.72
N ALA A 266 10.02 1.63 15.71
CA ALA A 266 8.84 1.65 14.83
C ALA A 266 7.53 1.37 15.59
N GLY A 267 7.57 0.62 16.69
CA GLY A 267 6.41 0.40 17.56
C GLY A 267 5.91 1.65 18.31
N THR A 268 6.66 2.76 18.25
CA THR A 268 6.31 4.04 18.88
C THR A 268 5.87 5.10 17.86
N TRP A 269 5.81 4.76 16.56
CA TRP A 269 5.36 5.72 15.54
C TRP A 269 3.87 6.01 15.68
N ARG A 270 3.46 7.15 15.16
CA ARG A 270 2.06 7.53 15.10
C ARG A 270 1.26 6.50 14.31
N THR A 271 0.13 6.09 14.87
CA THR A 271 -0.83 5.18 14.26
C THR A 271 -1.94 5.94 13.56
N TRP A 272 -2.65 5.28 12.64
CA TRP A 272 -3.76 5.86 11.87
C TRP A 272 -5.12 5.65 12.55
N VAL A 273 -5.39 4.42 12.99
CA VAL A 273 -6.68 4.06 13.61
C VAL A 273 -6.53 3.50 15.01
N MET A 274 -5.33 3.09 15.41
CA MET A 274 -5.06 2.64 16.77
C MET A 274 -4.70 3.84 17.66
N GLU A 275 -4.90 3.69 18.96
CA GLU A 275 -4.45 4.67 19.96
C GLU A 275 -2.92 4.69 20.12
N SER A 276 -2.30 3.53 19.96
CA SER A 276 -0.84 3.35 20.02
C SER A 276 -0.44 1.96 19.55
N GLY A 277 0.86 1.73 19.25
CA GLY A 277 1.39 0.43 18.89
C GLY A 277 1.11 -0.67 19.92
N ARG A 278 1.01 -0.31 21.20
CA ARG A 278 0.75 -1.26 22.30
C ARG A 278 -0.72 -1.67 22.49
N GLN A 279 -1.67 -1.03 21.78
CA GLN A 279 -3.11 -1.24 22.01
C GLN A 279 -3.53 -2.72 21.94
N PHE A 280 -2.94 -3.47 21.01
CA PHE A 280 -3.23 -4.89 20.82
C PHE A 280 -2.05 -5.80 21.16
N ARG A 281 -1.06 -5.31 21.93
CA ARG A 281 0.08 -6.12 22.34
C ARG A 281 -0.41 -7.39 23.05
N PRO A 282 -0.05 -8.57 22.55
CA PRO A 282 -0.48 -9.82 23.17
C PRO A 282 0.31 -10.12 24.45
N PRO A 283 -0.12 -11.09 25.26
CA PRO A 283 0.65 -11.54 26.42
C PRO A 283 2.03 -12.06 26.01
N PRO A 284 3.01 -12.11 26.94
CA PRO A 284 4.34 -12.60 26.65
C PRO A 284 4.34 -14.02 26.09
N PRO A 285 5.27 -14.33 25.15
CA PRO A 285 5.44 -15.68 24.63
C PRO A 285 6.01 -16.65 25.71
N PRO A 286 5.95 -17.96 25.50
CA PRO A 286 6.55 -18.93 26.40
C PRO A 286 8.03 -18.64 26.65
N ARG A 287 8.46 -18.56 27.93
CA ARG A 287 9.85 -18.24 28.28
C ARG A 287 10.81 -19.32 27.77
N PHE A 288 11.99 -18.89 27.33
CA PHE A 288 13.07 -19.80 26.90
C PHE A 288 13.34 -20.88 27.96
N GLY A 289 13.57 -22.10 27.50
CA GLY A 289 13.84 -23.28 28.36
C GLY A 289 12.60 -23.94 29.01
N THR A 290 11.45 -23.26 29.03
CA THR A 290 10.22 -23.84 29.60
C THR A 290 9.64 -24.96 28.67
N PRO A 291 8.82 -25.88 29.21
CA PRO A 291 8.14 -26.87 28.38
C PRO A 291 7.33 -26.29 27.23
N GLY A 292 6.73 -25.10 27.44
CA GLY A 292 6.01 -24.36 26.41
C GLY A 292 6.92 -23.93 25.25
N PHE A 293 8.08 -23.36 25.56
CA PHE A 293 9.10 -22.97 24.55
C PHE A 293 9.63 -24.21 23.82
N LEU A 294 10.02 -25.23 24.53
CA LEU A 294 10.59 -26.47 23.96
C LEU A 294 9.61 -27.16 22.98
N ARG A 295 8.31 -27.16 23.28
CA ARG A 295 7.29 -27.62 22.32
C ARG A 295 7.29 -26.83 21.04
N GLN A 296 7.39 -25.49 21.10
CA GLN A 296 7.45 -24.63 19.94
C GLN A 296 8.72 -24.91 19.09
N ALA A 297 9.88 -25.01 19.74
CA ALA A 297 11.16 -25.27 19.07
C ALA A 297 11.20 -26.67 18.41
N ARG A 298 10.76 -27.72 19.10
CA ARG A 298 10.63 -29.09 18.52
C ARG A 298 9.67 -29.09 17.31
N ARG A 299 8.57 -28.31 17.37
CA ARG A 299 7.64 -28.20 16.24
C ARG A 299 8.32 -27.60 15.00
N MET A 300 9.25 -26.66 15.17
CA MET A 300 10.01 -26.11 14.04
C MET A 300 10.85 -27.18 13.35
N ILE A 301 11.56 -28.01 14.12
CA ILE A 301 12.34 -29.13 13.58
C ILE A 301 11.43 -30.11 12.81
N GLN A 302 10.29 -30.48 13.38
CA GLN A 302 9.35 -31.41 12.75
C GLN A 302 8.79 -30.88 11.42
N VAL A 303 8.39 -29.60 11.38
CA VAL A 303 7.84 -28.96 10.17
C VAL A 303 8.87 -28.97 9.05
N GLN A 304 10.11 -28.59 9.35
CA GLN A 304 11.18 -28.51 8.34
C GLN A 304 11.52 -29.85 7.68
N LYS A 305 11.39 -30.97 8.44
CA LYS A 305 11.65 -32.33 7.92
C LYS A 305 10.62 -32.80 6.88
N LYS A 306 9.43 -32.21 6.82
CA LYS A 306 8.29 -32.71 6.02
C LYS A 306 7.66 -31.62 5.13
N LEU A 307 8.44 -30.66 4.64
CA LEU A 307 7.93 -29.59 3.77
C LEU A 307 7.53 -30.15 2.41
N THR A 308 6.26 -29.94 2.03
CA THR A 308 5.76 -30.24 0.68
C THR A 308 6.27 -29.21 -0.33
N PRO A 309 6.26 -29.53 -1.65
CA PRO A 309 6.58 -28.53 -2.70
C PRO A 309 5.73 -27.27 -2.60
N ALA A 310 4.42 -27.37 -2.34
CA ALA A 310 3.51 -26.24 -2.18
C ALA A 310 3.90 -25.34 -0.97
N GLN A 311 4.27 -25.93 0.16
CA GLN A 311 4.75 -25.19 1.33
C GLN A 311 6.06 -24.47 1.07
N LYS A 312 7.00 -25.11 0.36
CA LYS A 312 8.26 -24.48 -0.07
C LYS A 312 8.00 -23.32 -1.00
N HIS A 313 7.10 -23.48 -1.97
CA HIS A 313 6.68 -22.40 -2.87
C HIS A 313 6.07 -21.23 -2.09
N ALA A 314 5.09 -21.48 -1.22
CA ALA A 314 4.47 -20.44 -0.39
C ALA A 314 5.51 -19.73 0.51
N ALA A 315 6.47 -20.47 1.10
CA ALA A 315 7.55 -19.88 1.90
C ALA A 315 8.40 -18.89 1.10
N LYS A 316 8.67 -19.18 -0.15
CA LYS A 316 9.42 -18.30 -1.07
C LYS A 316 8.57 -17.16 -1.62
N PHE A 317 7.34 -17.42 -2.05
CA PHE A 317 6.43 -16.41 -2.57
C PHE A 317 6.20 -15.27 -1.57
N TRP A 318 5.92 -15.63 -0.31
CA TRP A 318 5.69 -14.65 0.76
C TRP A 318 6.97 -14.18 1.44
N GLU A 319 8.17 -14.52 0.96
CA GLU A 319 9.42 -14.16 1.65
C GLU A 319 9.56 -12.66 1.86
N GLY A 320 9.41 -11.89 0.80
CA GLY A 320 9.47 -10.43 0.90
C GLY A 320 10.75 -9.93 1.57
N GLY A 321 11.90 -10.50 1.18
CA GLY A 321 13.19 -10.16 1.76
C GLY A 321 13.76 -8.83 1.24
N GLU A 322 14.97 -8.51 1.67
CA GLU A 322 15.72 -7.33 1.21
C GLU A 322 15.85 -7.33 -0.33
N GLY A 323 15.71 -6.18 -0.96
CA GLY A 323 15.71 -6.05 -2.43
C GLY A 323 14.35 -6.30 -3.08
N THR A 324 13.30 -6.56 -2.30
CA THR A 324 11.92 -6.71 -2.80
C THR A 324 11.02 -5.57 -2.30
N SER A 325 9.76 -5.59 -2.72
CA SER A 325 8.72 -4.69 -2.19
C SER A 325 8.37 -4.93 -0.71
N LEU A 326 9.03 -5.86 -0.05
CA LEU A 326 8.79 -6.30 1.33
C LEU A 326 7.37 -6.88 1.56
N PRO A 327 7.06 -7.50 2.70
CA PRO A 327 5.77 -8.18 2.90
C PRO A 327 4.53 -7.33 2.63
N PRO A 328 4.44 -6.05 3.04
CA PRO A 328 3.27 -5.23 2.72
C PRO A 328 3.14 -4.93 1.22
N GLY A 329 4.25 -4.81 0.48
CA GLY A 329 4.23 -4.56 -0.96
C GLY A 329 3.70 -5.73 -1.79
N ILE A 330 3.85 -6.97 -1.32
CA ILE A 330 3.26 -8.16 -1.97
C ILE A 330 1.72 -8.00 -2.03
N TRP A 331 1.10 -7.51 -0.98
CA TRP A 331 -0.35 -7.27 -0.95
C TRP A 331 -0.78 -6.19 -1.94
N ILE A 332 0.01 -5.14 -2.12
CA ILE A 332 -0.24 -4.10 -3.13
C ILE A 332 -0.20 -4.70 -4.53
N GLN A 333 0.82 -5.52 -4.84
CA GLN A 333 0.94 -6.19 -6.15
C GLN A 333 -0.25 -7.11 -6.43
N VAL A 334 -0.68 -7.90 -5.44
CA VAL A 334 -1.86 -8.78 -5.54
C VAL A 334 -3.14 -7.98 -5.82
N VAL A 335 -3.29 -6.81 -5.19
CA VAL A 335 -4.46 -5.95 -5.41
C VAL A 335 -4.41 -5.22 -6.75
N LEU A 336 -3.26 -4.76 -7.20
CA LEU A 336 -3.11 -4.19 -8.54
C LEU A 336 -3.52 -5.18 -9.62
N GLU A 337 -3.15 -6.46 -9.48
CA GLU A 337 -3.61 -7.51 -10.40
C GLU A 337 -5.12 -7.73 -10.31
N ARG A 338 -5.69 -7.67 -9.10
CA ARG A 338 -7.15 -7.79 -8.93
C ARG A 338 -7.90 -6.64 -9.61
N LEU A 339 -7.39 -5.41 -9.52
CA LEU A 339 -8.00 -4.24 -10.17
C LEU A 339 -8.01 -4.31 -11.69
N ARG A 340 -7.09 -5.06 -12.32
CA ARG A 340 -7.10 -5.31 -13.76
C ARG A 340 -8.29 -6.15 -14.18
N THR A 341 -8.72 -7.10 -13.35
CA THR A 341 -9.82 -8.04 -13.64
C THR A 341 -11.17 -7.58 -13.10
N LYS A 342 -11.17 -6.84 -12.01
CA LYS A 342 -12.36 -6.25 -11.37
C LYS A 342 -12.09 -4.77 -11.04
N PRO A 343 -12.14 -3.88 -12.03
CA PRO A 343 -11.89 -2.46 -11.83
C PRO A 343 -12.98 -1.82 -10.95
N LEU A 344 -12.57 -0.85 -10.14
CA LEU A 344 -13.44 0.01 -9.36
C LEU A 344 -13.42 1.44 -9.94
N THR A 345 -14.36 2.30 -9.53
CA THR A 345 -14.28 3.73 -9.82
C THR A 345 -13.03 4.35 -9.19
N THR A 346 -12.57 5.50 -9.71
CA THR A 346 -11.40 6.19 -9.15
C THR A 346 -11.51 6.45 -7.65
N PRO A 347 -12.62 7.01 -7.11
CA PRO A 347 -12.76 7.21 -5.67
C PRO A 347 -12.72 5.89 -4.87
N ARG A 348 -13.40 4.84 -5.33
CA ARG A 348 -13.39 3.54 -4.65
C ARG A 348 -12.04 2.85 -4.71
N THR A 349 -11.30 3.01 -5.81
CA THR A 349 -9.94 2.48 -5.94
C THR A 349 -8.98 3.13 -4.94
N THR A 350 -9.00 4.47 -4.83
CA THR A 350 -8.15 5.19 -3.87
C THR A 350 -8.57 4.92 -2.42
N ARG A 351 -9.89 4.82 -2.14
CA ARG A 351 -10.43 4.47 -0.82
C ARG A 351 -9.95 3.09 -0.36
N MET A 352 -10.12 2.09 -1.20
CA MET A 352 -9.68 0.73 -0.90
C MET A 352 -8.17 0.66 -0.66
N MET A 353 -7.37 1.31 -1.51
CA MET A 353 -5.91 1.26 -1.40
C MET A 353 -5.42 2.00 -0.15
N SER A 354 -5.98 3.15 0.18
CA SER A 354 -5.63 3.86 1.42
C SER A 354 -6.00 3.04 2.66
N ALA A 355 -7.18 2.44 2.70
CA ALA A 355 -7.60 1.56 3.79
C ALA A 355 -6.66 0.35 3.96
N LEU A 356 -6.29 -0.31 2.84
CA LEU A 356 -5.37 -1.44 2.85
C LEU A 356 -4.00 -1.06 3.40
N THR A 357 -3.42 0.01 2.88
CA THR A 357 -2.06 0.43 3.25
C THR A 357 -2.00 1.01 4.66
N VAL A 358 -3.03 1.72 5.11
CA VAL A 358 -3.18 2.18 6.50
C VAL A 358 -3.27 0.99 7.46
N ALA A 359 -4.09 -0.03 7.15
CA ALA A 359 -4.18 -1.23 7.98
C ALA A 359 -2.81 -1.93 8.10
N MET A 360 -2.05 -1.98 7.01
CA MET A 360 -0.71 -2.54 7.03
C MET A 360 0.29 -1.65 7.78
N ALA A 361 0.21 -0.33 7.68
CA ALA A 361 1.07 0.58 8.44
C ALA A 361 0.86 0.40 9.96
N ASP A 362 -0.38 0.39 10.43
CA ASP A 362 -0.70 0.14 11.83
C ASP A 362 -0.29 -1.28 12.27
N ALA A 363 -0.44 -2.29 11.40
CA ALA A 363 0.05 -3.64 11.65
C ALA A 363 1.59 -3.68 11.81
N GLY A 364 2.30 -2.86 11.04
CA GLY A 364 3.74 -2.65 11.19
C GLY A 364 4.09 -2.11 12.56
N VAL A 365 3.47 -1.01 12.95
CA VAL A 365 3.69 -0.38 14.26
C VAL A 365 3.38 -1.36 15.40
N ALA A 366 2.21 -2.02 15.38
CA ALA A 366 1.81 -2.96 16.43
C ALA A 366 2.73 -4.17 16.53
N SER A 367 3.11 -4.77 15.40
CA SER A 367 4.00 -5.93 15.41
C SER A 367 5.41 -5.57 15.89
N TRP A 368 5.93 -4.39 15.55
CA TRP A 368 7.23 -3.90 16.02
C TRP A 368 7.21 -3.51 17.50
N ASP A 369 6.10 -2.96 17.99
CA ASP A 369 5.90 -2.76 19.43
C ASP A 369 6.05 -4.08 20.20
N ALA A 370 5.34 -5.13 19.81
CA ALA A 370 5.44 -6.43 20.45
C ALA A 370 6.85 -7.04 20.32
N LYS A 371 7.49 -6.92 19.15
CA LYS A 371 8.84 -7.44 18.92
C LYS A 371 9.86 -6.86 19.89
N TYR A 372 9.87 -5.56 20.06
CA TYR A 372 10.84 -4.86 20.91
C TYR A 372 10.42 -4.74 22.37
N ALA A 373 9.15 -5.01 22.71
CA ALA A 373 8.74 -5.24 24.09
C ALA A 373 9.25 -6.57 24.65
N TYR A 374 9.31 -7.61 23.80
CA TYR A 374 9.66 -8.96 24.28
C TYR A 374 11.05 -9.46 23.86
N TRP A 375 11.65 -8.89 22.81
CA TRP A 375 12.94 -9.30 22.26
C TRP A 375 13.08 -10.81 22.06
N TYR A 376 12.02 -11.49 21.64
CA TYR A 376 11.93 -12.94 21.62
C TYR A 376 12.88 -13.56 20.57
N PRO A 377 13.62 -14.65 20.93
CA PRO A 377 14.60 -15.26 20.06
C PRO A 377 13.97 -15.87 18.81
N ARG A 378 14.71 -15.85 17.70
CA ARG A 378 14.31 -16.53 16.47
C ARG A 378 14.45 -18.04 16.60
N PRO A 379 13.67 -18.88 15.85
CA PRO A 379 13.82 -20.32 15.86
C PRO A 379 15.25 -20.79 15.60
N GLU A 380 15.99 -20.13 14.72
CA GLU A 380 17.38 -20.49 14.42
C GLU A 380 18.28 -20.47 15.65
N ASN A 381 18.23 -19.41 16.44
CA ASN A 381 18.98 -19.33 17.70
C ASN A 381 18.34 -20.23 18.76
N GLY A 382 17.02 -20.13 18.94
CA GLY A 382 16.31 -20.82 20.02
C GLY A 382 16.36 -22.36 19.95
N VAL A 383 16.38 -22.97 18.76
CA VAL A 383 16.55 -24.42 18.57
C VAL A 383 17.97 -24.85 18.97
N ARG A 384 18.98 -24.10 18.54
CA ARG A 384 20.38 -24.39 18.84
C ARG A 384 20.72 -24.18 20.31
N ASP A 385 20.32 -23.04 20.86
CA ASP A 385 20.63 -22.66 22.25
C ASP A 385 19.89 -23.54 23.27
N ALA A 386 18.76 -24.12 22.89
CA ALA A 386 18.05 -25.12 23.68
C ALA A 386 18.69 -26.53 23.58
N GLY A 387 19.78 -26.71 22.84
CA GLY A 387 20.46 -28.01 22.68
C GLY A 387 19.66 -29.04 21.88
N LEU A 388 18.62 -28.62 21.15
CA LEU A 388 17.72 -29.57 20.42
C LEU A 388 18.34 -30.02 19.09
N ASP A 389 19.01 -29.14 18.38
CA ASP A 389 19.74 -29.45 17.15
C ASP A 389 20.76 -28.30 16.86
N LYS A 390 22.04 -28.59 17.05
CA LYS A 390 23.14 -27.60 16.88
C LYS A 390 23.36 -27.16 15.43
N HIS A 391 22.90 -27.95 14.47
CA HIS A 391 23.09 -27.71 13.03
C HIS A 391 21.82 -27.25 12.34
N TRP A 392 20.72 -27.09 13.08
CA TRP A 392 19.45 -26.70 12.51
C TRP A 392 19.52 -25.32 11.85
N LYS A 393 18.98 -25.23 10.63
CA LYS A 393 18.87 -24.01 9.86
C LYS A 393 17.45 -23.85 9.31
N PRO A 394 16.92 -22.61 9.25
CA PRO A 394 15.64 -22.36 8.62
C PRO A 394 15.72 -22.55 7.09
N TYR A 395 14.59 -22.83 6.46
CA TYR A 395 14.48 -22.97 5.00
C TYR A 395 14.69 -21.65 4.25
N ILE A 396 14.32 -20.50 4.86
CA ILE A 396 14.58 -19.16 4.34
C ILE A 396 15.45 -18.37 5.33
N LYS A 397 16.07 -17.28 4.85
CA LYS A 397 16.96 -16.45 5.66
C LYS A 397 16.23 -15.84 6.87
N THR A 398 16.84 -15.93 8.05
CA THR A 398 16.35 -15.30 9.28
C THR A 398 16.50 -13.77 9.21
N PRO A 399 15.42 -13.00 9.41
CA PRO A 399 15.49 -11.53 9.44
C PRO A 399 16.16 -10.99 10.72
N PHE A 400 16.74 -9.78 10.62
CA PHE A 400 17.49 -9.14 11.70
C PHE A 400 16.61 -8.36 12.69
N PHE A 401 15.56 -8.99 13.21
CA PHE A 401 14.66 -8.44 14.25
C PHE A 401 13.98 -9.57 15.04
N PRO A 402 13.49 -9.28 16.27
CA PRO A 402 12.89 -10.29 17.14
C PRO A 402 11.72 -11.06 16.52
N SER A 403 11.48 -12.28 17.04
CA SER A 403 10.50 -13.21 16.45
C SER A 403 9.05 -12.79 16.71
N TYR A 404 8.68 -12.66 17.96
CA TYR A 404 7.29 -12.52 18.42
C TYR A 404 6.80 -11.07 18.39
N VAL A 405 5.71 -10.75 17.71
CA VAL A 405 4.83 -11.61 16.89
C VAL A 405 5.31 -11.68 15.43
N SER A 406 4.72 -12.58 14.62
CA SER A 406 5.00 -12.63 13.18
C SER A 406 4.47 -11.39 12.47
N GLY A 407 5.37 -10.60 11.88
CA GLY A 407 4.98 -9.43 11.07
C GLY A 407 4.13 -9.83 9.86
N HIS A 408 4.50 -10.89 9.14
CA HIS A 408 3.72 -11.39 8.00
C HIS A 408 2.28 -11.74 8.39
N SER A 409 2.09 -12.44 9.52
CA SER A 409 0.74 -12.76 10.01
C SER A 409 -0.04 -11.50 10.33
N THR A 410 0.59 -10.51 10.96
CA THR A 410 -0.07 -9.25 11.34
C THR A 410 -0.45 -8.42 10.12
N TYR A 411 0.49 -8.19 9.19
CA TYR A 411 0.22 -7.47 7.93
C TYR A 411 -0.87 -8.15 7.11
N SER A 412 -0.74 -9.47 6.94
CA SER A 412 -1.62 -10.21 6.05
C SER A 412 -3.03 -10.35 6.60
N SER A 413 -3.20 -10.55 7.92
CA SER A 413 -4.54 -10.63 8.50
C SER A 413 -5.24 -9.28 8.52
N ALA A 414 -4.50 -8.17 8.70
CA ALA A 414 -5.04 -6.83 8.53
C ALA A 414 -5.48 -6.57 7.08
N ALA A 415 -4.63 -6.90 6.11
CA ALA A 415 -4.94 -6.80 4.68
C ALA A 415 -6.13 -7.67 4.29
N GLY A 416 -6.18 -8.92 4.76
CA GLY A 416 -7.25 -9.86 4.48
C GLY A 416 -8.63 -9.41 4.96
N GLU A 417 -8.73 -8.78 6.15
CA GLU A 417 -9.99 -8.22 6.64
C GLU A 417 -10.45 -7.01 5.82
N VAL A 418 -9.52 -6.10 5.45
CA VAL A 418 -9.85 -4.95 4.60
C VAL A 418 -10.29 -5.41 3.21
N LEU A 419 -9.57 -6.32 2.56
CA LEU A 419 -9.94 -6.81 1.23
C LEU A 419 -11.24 -7.63 1.25
N ALA A 420 -11.51 -8.37 2.33
CA ALA A 420 -12.78 -9.06 2.53
C ALA A 420 -13.97 -8.09 2.63
N HIS A 421 -13.76 -6.87 3.14
CA HIS A 421 -14.77 -5.82 3.16
C HIS A 421 -15.04 -5.24 1.76
N PHE A 422 -13.98 -4.90 1.00
CA PHE A 422 -14.13 -4.31 -0.34
C PHE A 422 -14.54 -5.32 -1.42
N TYR A 423 -14.25 -6.60 -1.21
CA TYR A 423 -14.64 -7.71 -2.10
C TYR A 423 -15.35 -8.81 -1.33
N PRO A 424 -16.59 -8.57 -0.86
CA PRO A 424 -17.30 -9.51 0.01
C PRO A 424 -17.53 -10.88 -0.61
N GLY A 425 -17.73 -10.97 -1.92
CA GLY A 425 -17.83 -12.22 -2.66
C GLY A 425 -16.54 -13.08 -2.63
N ASP A 426 -15.39 -12.45 -2.41
CA ASP A 426 -14.07 -13.09 -2.33
C ASP A 426 -13.53 -13.15 -0.88
N ALA A 427 -14.34 -12.85 0.14
CA ALA A 427 -13.88 -12.72 1.52
C ALA A 427 -13.16 -13.96 2.05
N LYS A 428 -13.65 -15.16 1.69
CA LYS A 428 -13.00 -16.43 2.06
C LYS A 428 -11.61 -16.56 1.43
N LEU A 429 -11.44 -16.16 0.18
CA LEU A 429 -10.16 -16.17 -0.53
C LEU A 429 -9.14 -15.24 0.15
N TRP A 430 -9.52 -14.01 0.45
CA TRP A 430 -8.62 -13.04 1.06
C TRP A 430 -8.12 -13.48 2.42
N ARG A 431 -9.01 -14.00 3.27
CA ARG A 431 -8.65 -14.57 4.57
C ARG A 431 -7.81 -15.85 4.45
N ALA A 432 -8.05 -16.69 3.44
CA ALA A 432 -7.24 -17.88 3.19
C ALA A 432 -5.80 -17.49 2.78
N ARG A 433 -5.62 -16.52 1.89
CA ARG A 433 -4.30 -15.99 1.51
C ARG A 433 -3.57 -15.37 2.70
N ALA A 434 -4.28 -14.64 3.56
CA ALA A 434 -3.69 -14.09 4.79
C ALA A 434 -3.16 -15.20 5.72
N ARG A 435 -3.93 -16.26 5.91
CA ARG A 435 -3.48 -17.44 6.67
C ARG A 435 -2.29 -18.14 6.03
N GLU A 436 -2.28 -18.30 4.71
CA GLU A 436 -1.15 -18.87 3.98
C GLU A 436 0.12 -18.06 4.19
N ALA A 437 0.05 -16.72 4.06
CA ALA A 437 1.17 -15.83 4.30
C ALA A 437 1.73 -15.97 5.73
N GLY A 438 0.89 -16.11 6.74
CA GLY A 438 1.31 -16.38 8.11
C GLY A 438 1.98 -17.74 8.25
N LEU A 439 1.34 -18.82 7.78
CA LEU A 439 1.86 -20.19 7.86
C LEU A 439 3.16 -20.36 7.07
N SER A 440 3.32 -19.62 5.98
CA SER A 440 4.54 -19.65 5.16
C SER A 440 5.80 -19.33 5.97
N ARG A 441 5.68 -18.59 7.07
CA ARG A 441 6.80 -18.24 7.96
C ARG A 441 7.20 -19.39 8.89
N ILE A 442 6.21 -20.22 9.27
CA ILE A 442 6.46 -21.49 9.99
C ILE A 442 7.15 -22.47 9.02
N TRP A 443 6.65 -22.58 7.80
CA TRP A 443 7.27 -23.41 6.76
C TRP A 443 8.67 -22.91 6.38
N GLY A 444 8.86 -21.59 6.37
CA GLY A 444 10.17 -20.96 6.18
C GLY A 444 11.15 -21.16 7.34
N GLY A 445 10.68 -21.59 8.53
CA GLY A 445 11.53 -21.85 9.68
C GLY A 445 11.92 -20.62 10.50
N ILE A 446 11.33 -19.45 10.25
CA ILE A 446 11.73 -18.17 10.86
C ILE A 446 10.79 -17.64 11.94
N HIS A 447 9.67 -18.33 12.20
CA HIS A 447 8.70 -18.00 13.23
C HIS A 447 8.15 -19.25 13.91
N TYR A 448 7.95 -19.18 15.21
CA TYR A 448 7.24 -20.22 15.95
C TYR A 448 5.72 -20.16 15.69
N PRO A 449 4.98 -21.28 15.89
CA PRO A 449 3.52 -21.27 15.80
C PRO A 449 2.84 -20.18 16.65
N VAL A 450 3.35 -19.93 17.85
CA VAL A 450 2.83 -18.87 18.74
C VAL A 450 2.94 -17.48 18.14
N ASP A 451 4.01 -17.18 17.41
CA ASP A 451 4.21 -15.89 16.74
C ASP A 451 3.12 -15.66 15.68
N ASN A 452 2.78 -16.72 14.94
CA ASN A 452 1.77 -16.70 13.90
C ASN A 452 0.36 -16.49 14.48
N VAL A 453 0.01 -17.23 15.53
CA VAL A 453 -1.32 -17.17 16.17
C VAL A 453 -1.60 -15.76 16.70
N PHE A 454 -0.67 -15.18 17.41
CA PHE A 454 -0.86 -13.84 17.99
C PHE A 454 -0.72 -12.72 16.94
N GLY A 455 0.12 -12.89 15.92
CA GLY A 455 0.19 -11.99 14.78
C GLY A 455 -1.13 -11.94 14.00
N ASP A 456 -1.73 -13.11 13.72
CA ASP A 456 -3.03 -13.21 13.05
C ASP A 456 -4.15 -12.53 13.86
N ARG A 457 -4.24 -12.80 15.16
CA ARG A 457 -5.24 -12.16 16.04
C ARG A 457 -5.07 -10.64 16.10
N MET A 458 -3.85 -10.16 16.17
CA MET A 458 -3.52 -8.73 16.18
C MET A 458 -3.91 -8.07 14.87
N GLY A 459 -3.46 -8.63 13.74
CA GLY A 459 -3.77 -8.10 12.41
C GLY A 459 -5.27 -8.08 12.12
N THR A 460 -6.00 -9.14 12.49
CA THR A 460 -7.46 -9.19 12.36
C THR A 460 -8.14 -8.05 13.12
N LYS A 461 -7.72 -7.74 14.35
CA LYS A 461 -8.29 -6.62 15.12
C LYS A 461 -8.01 -5.28 14.44
N ILE A 462 -6.80 -5.08 13.93
CA ILE A 462 -6.40 -3.84 13.23
C ILE A 462 -7.21 -3.66 11.94
N GLY A 463 -7.28 -4.71 11.10
CA GLY A 463 -8.08 -4.66 9.88
C GLY A 463 -9.55 -4.31 10.14
N ARG A 464 -10.14 -4.87 11.20
CA ARG A 464 -11.51 -4.56 11.63
C ARG A 464 -11.68 -3.11 12.11
N LEU A 465 -10.68 -2.50 12.74
CA LEU A 465 -10.73 -1.06 13.09
C LEU A 465 -10.78 -0.19 11.83
N VAL A 466 -9.95 -0.49 10.82
CA VAL A 466 -9.98 0.23 9.55
C VAL A 466 -11.33 0.05 8.86
N VAL A 467 -11.84 -1.17 8.77
CA VAL A 467 -13.18 -1.45 8.22
C VAL A 467 -14.27 -0.71 8.99
N LYS A 468 -14.18 -0.64 10.32
CA LYS A 468 -15.14 0.15 11.13
C LYS A 468 -15.10 1.62 10.75
N ARG A 469 -13.90 2.22 10.58
CA ARG A 469 -13.78 3.62 10.11
C ARG A 469 -14.40 3.79 8.72
N ASP A 470 -14.10 2.91 7.79
CA ASP A 470 -14.56 3.00 6.41
C ASP A 470 -16.09 2.89 6.29
N LYS A 471 -16.75 2.06 7.10
CA LYS A 471 -18.21 2.01 7.19
C LYS A 471 -18.85 3.33 7.65
N HIS A 472 -18.07 4.23 8.24
CA HIS A 472 -18.54 5.52 8.75
C HIS A 472 -17.94 6.71 7.99
N ASP A 473 -17.27 6.49 6.86
CA ASP A 473 -16.68 7.56 6.05
C ASP A 473 -17.66 8.22 5.08
N GLY A 474 -18.85 7.69 4.93
CA GLY A 474 -19.92 8.23 4.06
C GLY A 474 -20.00 7.60 2.67
N ALA A 475 -19.15 6.61 2.35
CA ALA A 475 -19.15 5.94 1.04
C ALA A 475 -20.23 4.87 0.89
N GLU A 476 -20.79 4.39 1.99
CA GLU A 476 -21.80 3.31 2.03
C GLU A 476 -23.23 3.82 2.31
N LYS A 477 -23.44 5.14 2.13
CA LYS A 477 -24.75 5.79 2.32
C LYS A 477 -25.48 5.97 1.00
#